data_166a1649f8d06dca37ff2c8cea3a852a
#
_entry.id   166a1649f8d06dca37ff2c8cea3a852a
#
_cell.length_a   1.000
_cell.length_b   1.000
_cell.length_c   1.000
_cell.angle_alpha   90.00
_cell.angle_beta   90.00
_cell.angle_gamma   90.00
#
_symmetry.space_group_name_H-M   'P 1'
#
loop_
_entity.id
_entity.type
_entity.pdbx_description
1 polymer ?
#
loop_
_entity_poly.entity_id
_entity_poly.type
_entity_poly.pdbx_seq_one_letter_code
_entity_poly.pdbx_strand_id
1 'polypeptide(L)'
;IYTVAKMIPDLSSIPEVDGQLMAGDVLAELVHHPDRTTEEVIEEYLKDRRSDIPDKRVQEIIVQMRFIDSYATSFFREQAVRILVENGIRVTAYGTGWDQCEWSGSPYLDYRGKVLAPEILPSMNDAKIVLNTMTWFKAGAHDRIFNGMLAKAVVVTDDSTYLRREFTDGRELVMFRRQELGTLPERVFDLFGHLERAQEIADCGYAAARDGHTWKSRAEYLNCLLYTSPSPRD
;
A
#
# COMPACT_ATOMS: atom_id res chain seq x y z
N ILE A 1 2.96 13.05 -4.21
CA ILE A 1 4.11 12.31 -3.79
C ILE A 1 5.19 13.29 -3.41
N TYR A 2 6.03 13.04 -2.53
CA TYR A 2 6.55 13.93 -1.55
C TYR A 2 7.95 14.36 -1.74
N THR A 3 8.18 15.56 -1.63
CA THR A 3 9.44 16.11 -1.09
C THR A 3 9.62 15.66 0.36
N VAL A 4 10.08 14.44 0.55
CA VAL A 4 10.38 13.88 1.88
C VAL A 4 11.38 14.73 2.63
N ALA A 5 12.28 15.40 1.92
CA ALA A 5 13.18 16.41 2.51
C ALA A 5 12.45 17.48 3.36
N LYS A 6 11.15 17.73 3.10
CA LYS A 6 10.31 18.64 3.90
C LYS A 6 9.61 17.97 5.07
N MET A 7 9.66 16.65 5.20
CA MET A 7 8.96 15.89 6.23
C MET A 7 9.91 15.27 7.27
N ILE A 8 11.23 15.37 7.08
CA ILE A 8 12.17 14.89 8.09
C ILE A 8 12.05 15.84 9.28
N PRO A 9 11.56 15.35 10.43
CA PRO A 9 11.51 16.18 11.64
C PRO A 9 12.90 16.50 12.15
N ASP A 10 12.98 17.40 13.10
CA ASP A 10 14.22 17.60 13.88
C ASP A 10 14.49 16.33 14.71
N LEU A 11 15.54 15.60 14.35
CA LEU A 11 15.96 14.36 14.99
C LEU A 11 16.98 14.58 16.13
N SER A 12 17.26 15.84 16.50
CA SER A 12 18.16 16.20 17.63
C SER A 12 17.67 15.68 18.98
N SER A 13 16.38 15.31 19.07
CA SER A 13 15.78 14.68 20.25
C SER A 13 16.15 13.20 20.44
N ILE A 14 16.95 12.62 19.53
CA ILE A 14 17.44 11.24 19.60
C ILE A 14 18.98 11.29 19.78
N PRO A 15 19.48 11.61 20.98
CA PRO A 15 20.91 11.77 21.21
C PRO A 15 21.68 10.45 21.24
N GLU A 16 20.99 9.32 21.32
CA GLU A 16 21.58 7.98 21.40
C GLU A 16 22.29 7.56 20.10
N VAL A 17 21.83 8.09 18.97
CA VAL A 17 22.33 7.80 17.62
C VAL A 17 22.28 9.06 16.75
N ASP A 18 23.00 9.05 15.64
CA ASP A 18 22.75 10.04 14.58
C ASP A 18 21.41 9.74 13.91
N GLY A 19 20.37 10.51 14.26
CA GLY A 19 19.02 10.29 13.77
C GLY A 19 18.87 10.43 12.26
N GLN A 20 19.68 11.27 11.61
CA GLN A 20 19.63 11.42 10.14
C GLN A 20 20.25 10.21 9.46
N LEU A 21 21.40 9.74 9.97
CA LEU A 21 22.03 8.52 9.45
C LEU A 21 21.13 7.31 9.66
N MET A 22 20.54 7.18 10.84
CA MET A 22 19.58 6.13 11.14
C MET A 22 18.38 6.15 10.19
N ALA A 23 17.81 7.33 9.93
CA ALA A 23 16.68 7.45 8.99
C ALA A 23 17.07 6.98 7.59
N GLY A 24 18.26 7.35 7.13
CA GLY A 24 18.79 6.91 5.83
C GLY A 24 18.98 5.41 5.75
N ASP A 25 19.60 4.80 6.75
CA ASP A 25 19.87 3.36 6.82
C ASP A 25 18.56 2.57 6.91
N VAL A 26 17.61 3.00 7.74
CA VAL A 26 16.28 2.35 7.87
C VAL A 26 15.50 2.44 6.57
N LEU A 27 15.52 3.58 5.89
CA LEU A 27 14.86 3.71 4.58
C LEU A 27 15.49 2.82 3.53
N ALA A 28 16.82 2.74 3.47
CA ALA A 28 17.54 1.87 2.54
C ALA A 28 17.16 0.39 2.79
N GLU A 29 17.12 -0.02 4.05
CA GLU A 29 16.71 -1.38 4.43
C GLU A 29 15.27 -1.69 4.00
N LEU A 30 14.32 -0.79 4.25
CA LEU A 30 12.92 -0.97 3.86
C LEU A 30 12.71 -0.98 2.35
N VAL A 31 13.55 -0.30 1.58
CA VAL A 31 13.52 -0.36 0.10
C VAL A 31 14.02 -1.71 -0.39
N HIS A 32 15.08 -2.26 0.20
CA HIS A 32 15.63 -3.56 -0.18
C HIS A 32 14.79 -4.73 0.36
N HIS A 33 14.22 -4.57 1.54
CA HIS A 33 13.41 -5.58 2.25
C HIS A 33 12.02 -5.04 2.61
N PRO A 34 11.14 -4.78 1.60
CA PRO A 34 9.85 -4.12 1.80
C PRO A 34 8.84 -4.94 2.60
N ASP A 35 9.13 -6.20 2.92
CA ASP A 35 8.30 -7.04 3.79
C ASP A 35 8.55 -6.79 5.28
N ARG A 36 9.68 -6.17 5.63
CA ARG A 36 10.00 -5.81 7.01
C ARG A 36 9.17 -4.61 7.47
N THR A 37 8.85 -4.56 8.76
CA THR A 37 8.21 -3.38 9.36
C THR A 37 9.24 -2.33 9.74
N THR A 38 8.83 -1.09 9.79
CA THR A 38 9.69 0.03 10.22
C THR A 38 10.15 -0.17 11.66
N GLU A 39 9.26 -0.68 12.52
CA GLU A 39 9.53 -0.97 13.91
C GLU A 39 10.64 -2.01 14.07
N GLU A 40 10.55 -3.13 13.36
CA GLU A 40 11.57 -4.19 13.38
C GLU A 40 12.94 -3.67 12.97
N VAL A 41 12.99 -2.88 11.87
CA VAL A 41 14.25 -2.35 11.36
C VAL A 41 14.86 -1.33 12.32
N ILE A 42 14.06 -0.45 12.91
CA ILE A 42 14.53 0.52 13.90
C ILE A 42 15.02 -0.18 15.17
N GLU A 43 14.27 -1.15 15.67
CA GLU A 43 14.64 -1.90 16.88
C GLU A 43 15.97 -2.64 16.69
N GLU A 44 16.15 -3.31 15.56
CA GLU A 44 17.39 -3.99 15.21
C GLU A 44 18.56 -3.01 15.08
N TYR A 45 18.35 -1.91 14.35
CA TYR A 45 19.36 -0.84 14.20
C TYR A 45 19.85 -0.30 15.54
N LEU A 46 18.94 -0.06 16.47
CA LEU A 46 19.27 0.44 17.81
C LEU A 46 19.99 -0.61 18.65
N LYS A 47 19.51 -1.85 18.66
CA LYS A 47 20.11 -2.94 19.44
C LYS A 47 21.53 -3.28 19.00
N ASP A 48 21.81 -3.24 17.71
CA ASP A 48 23.12 -3.51 17.15
C ASP A 48 24.16 -2.45 17.54
N ARG A 49 23.74 -1.21 17.72
CA ARG A 49 24.65 -0.09 18.05
C ARG A 49 24.66 0.28 19.51
N ARG A 50 23.56 0.09 20.20
CA ARG A 50 23.35 0.51 21.58
C ARG A 50 22.43 -0.45 22.33
N SER A 51 22.96 -1.59 22.72
CA SER A 51 22.23 -2.62 23.49
C SER A 51 21.77 -2.17 24.89
N ASP A 52 22.23 -0.99 25.35
CA ASP A 52 21.91 -0.41 26.65
C ASP A 52 20.67 0.50 26.64
N ILE A 53 20.01 0.71 25.48
CA ILE A 53 18.82 1.55 25.39
C ILE A 53 17.62 0.79 25.96
N PRO A 54 16.91 1.36 26.96
CA PRO A 54 15.73 0.72 27.54
C PRO A 54 14.60 0.60 26.51
N ASP A 55 13.81 -0.50 26.59
CA ASP A 55 12.68 -0.77 25.65
C ASP A 55 11.71 0.40 25.53
N LYS A 56 11.39 1.08 26.64
CA LYS A 56 10.54 2.27 26.62
C LYS A 56 11.12 3.36 25.73
N ARG A 57 12.44 3.57 25.79
CA ARG A 57 13.11 4.57 24.97
C ARG A 57 13.13 4.16 23.50
N VAL A 58 13.32 2.87 23.20
CA VAL A 58 13.20 2.33 21.85
C VAL A 58 11.80 2.63 21.27
N GLN A 59 10.74 2.41 22.04
CA GLN A 59 9.38 2.74 21.63
C GLN A 59 9.18 4.24 21.33
N GLU A 60 9.74 5.12 22.16
CA GLU A 60 9.70 6.57 21.94
C GLU A 60 10.41 6.97 20.65
N ILE A 61 11.56 6.37 20.35
CA ILE A 61 12.30 6.61 19.10
C ILE A 61 11.49 6.11 17.89
N ILE A 62 10.91 4.92 17.95
CA ILE A 62 10.04 4.39 16.89
C ILE A 62 8.90 5.36 16.60
N VAL A 63 8.25 5.91 17.63
CA VAL A 63 7.17 6.90 17.45
C VAL A 63 7.66 8.17 16.74
N GLN A 64 8.84 8.64 17.08
CA GLN A 64 9.44 9.83 16.42
C GLN A 64 9.80 9.55 14.96
N MET A 65 10.17 8.31 14.63
CA MET A 65 10.58 7.89 13.29
C MET A 65 9.41 7.48 12.37
N ARG A 66 8.15 7.63 12.80
CA ARG A 66 6.96 7.23 12.00
C ARG A 66 6.84 7.93 10.64
N PHE A 67 7.51 9.05 10.43
CA PHE A 67 7.57 9.67 9.10
C PHE A 67 8.18 8.74 8.04
N ILE A 68 9.01 7.76 8.44
CA ILE A 68 9.60 6.76 7.56
C ILE A 68 8.51 5.93 6.86
N ASP A 69 7.44 5.56 7.58
CA ASP A 69 6.31 4.83 6.98
C ASP A 69 5.64 5.62 5.87
N SER A 70 5.44 6.91 6.10
CA SER A 70 4.85 7.80 5.10
C SER A 70 5.75 7.93 3.87
N TYR A 71 7.06 7.96 4.10
CA TYR A 71 8.04 7.96 3.02
C TYR A 71 8.00 6.66 2.23
N ALA A 72 8.17 5.52 2.88
CA ALA A 72 8.18 4.21 2.24
C ALA A 72 6.89 3.98 1.45
N THR A 73 5.73 4.36 2.03
CA THR A 73 4.43 4.29 1.35
C THR A 73 4.39 5.14 0.09
N SER A 74 4.89 6.37 0.17
CA SER A 74 4.92 7.28 -0.98
C SER A 74 5.89 6.81 -2.06
N PHE A 75 7.07 6.35 -1.65
CA PHE A 75 8.09 5.81 -2.54
C PHE A 75 7.56 4.62 -3.36
N PHE A 76 7.07 3.58 -2.71
CA PHE A 76 6.58 2.40 -3.44
C PHE A 76 5.36 2.69 -4.31
N ARG A 77 4.49 3.61 -3.89
CA ARG A 77 3.36 4.07 -4.72
C ARG A 77 3.85 4.80 -5.96
N GLU A 78 4.82 5.67 -5.80
CA GLU A 78 5.41 6.37 -6.93
C GLU A 78 6.09 5.41 -7.89
N GLN A 79 6.92 4.50 -7.39
CA GLN A 79 7.60 3.51 -8.22
C GLN A 79 6.61 2.63 -9.00
N ALA A 80 5.51 2.20 -8.37
CA ALA A 80 4.49 1.39 -9.03
C ALA A 80 3.81 2.14 -10.19
N VAL A 81 3.48 3.41 -10.01
CA VAL A 81 2.88 4.23 -11.09
C VAL A 81 3.92 4.59 -12.14
N ARG A 82 5.12 4.99 -11.72
CA ARG A 82 6.22 5.36 -12.60
C ARG A 82 6.56 4.25 -13.59
N ILE A 83 6.74 3.04 -13.09
CA ILE A 83 7.13 1.90 -13.95
C ILE A 83 6.05 1.57 -14.99
N LEU A 84 4.77 1.75 -14.67
CA LEU A 84 3.68 1.60 -15.63
C LEU A 84 3.74 2.69 -16.70
N VAL A 85 3.88 3.94 -16.30
CA VAL A 85 3.96 5.11 -17.19
C VAL A 85 5.18 5.03 -18.10
N GLU A 86 6.34 4.66 -17.58
CA GLU A 86 7.58 4.50 -18.36
C GLU A 86 7.49 3.34 -19.38
N ASN A 87 6.63 2.35 -19.12
CA ASN A 87 6.36 1.25 -20.07
C ASN A 87 5.16 1.54 -20.99
N GLY A 88 4.70 2.81 -21.08
CA GLY A 88 3.66 3.21 -22.03
C GLY A 88 2.24 2.82 -21.60
N ILE A 89 2.03 2.45 -20.35
CA ILE A 89 0.70 2.16 -19.80
C ILE A 89 0.10 3.46 -19.28
N ARG A 90 -1.08 3.82 -19.81
CA ARG A 90 -1.78 5.03 -19.37
C ARG A 90 -2.37 4.85 -17.98
N VAL A 91 -1.98 5.72 -17.05
CA VAL A 91 -2.44 5.73 -15.67
C VAL A 91 -3.16 7.02 -15.37
N THR A 92 -4.42 6.94 -14.91
CA THR A 92 -5.15 8.09 -14.35
C THR A 92 -4.86 8.16 -12.86
N ALA A 93 -4.24 9.23 -12.41
CA ALA A 93 -3.81 9.42 -11.03
C ALA A 93 -4.59 10.55 -10.35
N TYR A 94 -5.10 10.26 -9.17
CA TYR A 94 -5.75 11.22 -8.27
C TYR A 94 -4.92 11.43 -7.01
N GLY A 95 -5.09 12.59 -6.38
CA GLY A 95 -4.38 12.95 -5.16
C GLY A 95 -3.46 14.16 -5.36
N THR A 96 -2.49 14.34 -4.47
CA THR A 96 -1.56 15.47 -4.52
C THR A 96 -0.14 15.01 -4.80
N GLY A 97 0.66 15.85 -5.46
CA GLY A 97 2.10 15.65 -5.63
C GLY A 97 2.53 14.89 -6.89
N TRP A 98 1.61 14.39 -7.71
CA TRP A 98 1.96 13.76 -8.99
C TRP A 98 2.52 14.74 -10.01
N ASP A 99 2.12 16.01 -9.91
CA ASP A 99 2.63 17.14 -10.69
C ASP A 99 4.08 17.54 -10.34
N GLN A 100 4.60 17.05 -9.22
CA GLN A 100 5.95 17.33 -8.73
C GLN A 100 6.97 16.25 -9.10
N CYS A 101 6.52 15.15 -9.71
CA CYS A 101 7.39 14.10 -10.19
C CYS A 101 8.15 14.55 -11.44
N GLU A 102 9.41 14.14 -11.58
CA GLU A 102 10.24 14.43 -12.76
C GLU A 102 9.59 13.95 -14.06
N TRP A 103 8.83 12.86 -13.99
CA TRP A 103 8.11 12.24 -15.11
C TRP A 103 6.66 12.71 -15.24
N SER A 104 6.24 13.76 -14.53
CA SER A 104 4.86 14.30 -14.54
C SER A 104 4.41 14.79 -15.92
N GLY A 105 5.33 15.15 -16.81
CA GLY A 105 5.05 15.53 -18.20
C GLY A 105 4.80 14.35 -19.15
N SER A 106 4.81 13.10 -18.68
CA SER A 106 4.58 11.93 -19.53
C SER A 106 3.17 11.93 -20.14
N PRO A 107 2.99 11.62 -21.45
CA PRO A 107 1.68 11.48 -22.06
C PRO A 107 0.87 10.30 -21.52
N TYR A 108 1.53 9.40 -20.79
CA TYR A 108 0.91 8.24 -20.15
C TYR A 108 0.43 8.51 -18.72
N LEU A 109 0.73 9.69 -18.16
CA LEU A 109 0.16 10.12 -16.87
C LEU A 109 -1.01 11.08 -17.10
N ASP A 110 -2.21 10.66 -16.73
CA ASP A 110 -3.40 11.50 -16.70
C ASP A 110 -3.67 11.95 -15.25
N TYR A 111 -3.07 13.09 -14.87
CA TYR A 111 -3.21 13.60 -13.51
C TYR A 111 -4.47 14.44 -13.37
N ARG A 112 -5.35 14.06 -12.43
CA ARG A 112 -6.67 14.65 -12.20
C ARG A 112 -6.78 15.49 -10.92
N GLY A 113 -5.67 15.70 -10.23
CA GLY A 113 -5.66 16.50 -9.01
C GLY A 113 -6.30 15.81 -7.79
N LYS A 114 -6.56 16.61 -6.76
CA LYS A 114 -7.12 16.13 -5.50
C LYS A 114 -8.64 16.00 -5.61
N VAL A 115 -9.15 14.84 -5.22
CA VAL A 115 -10.59 14.54 -5.08
C VAL A 115 -10.88 13.97 -3.69
N LEU A 116 -12.11 14.09 -3.23
CA LEU A 116 -12.55 13.43 -2.00
C LEU A 116 -12.83 11.94 -2.24
N ALA A 117 -12.71 11.14 -1.20
CA ALA A 117 -12.89 9.68 -1.32
C ALA A 117 -14.23 9.27 -1.97
N PRO A 118 -15.39 9.89 -1.69
CA PRO A 118 -16.64 9.55 -2.40
C PRO A 118 -16.63 9.90 -3.89
N GLU A 119 -15.87 10.91 -4.28
CA GLU A 119 -15.82 11.39 -5.68
C GLU A 119 -15.00 10.47 -6.59
N ILE A 120 -14.09 9.67 -6.01
CA ILE A 120 -13.26 8.75 -6.79
C ILE A 120 -14.00 7.45 -7.14
N LEU A 121 -15.05 7.07 -6.39
CA LEU A 121 -15.76 5.81 -6.59
C LEU A 121 -16.38 5.69 -8.00
N PRO A 122 -17.03 6.73 -8.57
CA PRO A 122 -17.51 6.67 -9.96
C PRO A 122 -16.40 6.40 -10.97
N SER A 123 -15.21 6.98 -10.76
CA SER A 123 -14.06 6.76 -11.66
C SER A 123 -13.54 5.33 -11.63
N MET A 124 -13.76 4.59 -10.54
CA MET A 124 -13.41 3.17 -10.46
C MET A 124 -14.32 2.31 -11.33
N ASN A 125 -15.60 2.70 -11.52
CA ASN A 125 -16.53 1.97 -12.39
C ASN A 125 -16.13 2.06 -13.88
N ASP A 126 -15.45 3.13 -14.26
CA ASP A 126 -14.97 3.34 -15.63
C ASP A 126 -13.55 2.76 -15.84
N ALA A 127 -12.89 2.33 -14.77
CA ALA A 127 -11.55 1.80 -14.84
C ALA A 127 -11.57 0.31 -15.19
N LYS A 128 -10.74 -0.10 -16.16
CA LYS A 128 -10.49 -1.54 -16.42
C LYS A 128 -9.68 -2.17 -15.30
N ILE A 129 -8.70 -1.42 -14.78
CA ILE A 129 -7.78 -1.85 -13.74
C ILE A 129 -7.74 -0.78 -12.66
N VAL A 130 -7.83 -1.18 -11.41
CA VAL A 130 -7.58 -0.35 -10.23
C VAL A 130 -6.27 -0.79 -9.61
N LEU A 131 -5.25 0.07 -9.66
CA LEU A 131 -3.98 -0.16 -8.99
C LEU A 131 -4.09 0.22 -7.51
N ASN A 132 -3.72 -0.70 -6.64
CA ASN A 132 -3.57 -0.46 -5.22
C ASN A 132 -2.12 -0.68 -4.78
N THR A 133 -1.66 0.13 -3.84
CA THR A 133 -0.41 -0.07 -3.09
C THR A 133 -0.71 0.13 -1.62
N MET A 134 -0.27 -0.81 -0.78
CA MET A 134 -0.59 -0.82 0.64
C MET A 134 0.63 -1.19 1.48
N THR A 135 1.74 -0.53 1.27
CA THR A 135 3.04 -0.76 1.92
C THR A 135 2.92 -0.89 3.45
N TRP A 136 1.97 -0.19 4.03
CA TRP A 136 1.69 -0.22 5.48
C TRP A 136 1.03 -1.52 5.94
N PHE A 137 0.15 -2.12 5.13
CA PHE A 137 -0.63 -3.30 5.52
C PHE A 137 0.10 -4.60 5.17
N LYS A 138 1.15 -4.96 5.90
CA LYS A 138 1.90 -6.20 5.67
C LYS A 138 1.03 -7.47 5.83
N ALA A 139 0.07 -7.41 6.76
CA ALA A 139 -0.83 -8.52 7.09
C ALA A 139 -2.32 -8.17 6.95
N GLY A 140 -2.65 -7.11 6.22
CA GLY A 140 -4.03 -6.62 6.07
C GLY A 140 -4.41 -6.38 4.61
N ALA A 141 -5.52 -5.64 4.43
CA ALA A 141 -6.00 -5.18 3.13
C ALA A 141 -6.52 -3.74 3.25
N HIS A 142 -6.30 -2.95 2.21
CA HIS A 142 -6.84 -1.60 2.10
C HIS A 142 -8.24 -1.64 1.48
N ASP A 143 -9.14 -0.76 1.91
CA ASP A 143 -10.53 -0.65 1.42
C ASP A 143 -10.63 -0.42 -0.09
N ARG A 144 -9.63 0.23 -0.71
CA ARG A 144 -9.56 0.44 -2.17
C ARG A 144 -9.64 -0.87 -2.95
N ILE A 145 -9.10 -1.96 -2.41
CA ILE A 145 -9.18 -3.29 -3.04
C ILE A 145 -10.64 -3.69 -3.20
N PHE A 146 -11.41 -3.65 -2.11
CA PHE A 146 -12.82 -4.03 -2.13
C PHE A 146 -13.67 -3.06 -2.95
N ASN A 147 -13.37 -1.76 -2.90
CA ASN A 147 -14.03 -0.75 -3.72
C ASN A 147 -13.80 -0.99 -5.22
N GLY A 148 -12.56 -1.32 -5.62
CA GLY A 148 -12.23 -1.68 -7.00
C GLY A 148 -12.95 -2.95 -7.47
N MET A 149 -12.97 -4.00 -6.63
CA MET A 149 -13.72 -5.23 -6.90
C MET A 149 -15.23 -4.96 -7.05
N LEU A 150 -15.83 -4.18 -6.14
CA LEU A 150 -17.26 -3.80 -6.22
C LEU A 150 -17.58 -2.92 -7.41
N ALA A 151 -16.60 -2.19 -7.93
CA ALA A 151 -16.70 -1.44 -9.18
C ALA A 151 -16.53 -2.31 -10.44
N LYS A 152 -16.34 -3.63 -10.29
CA LYS A 152 -16.07 -4.58 -11.39
C LYS A 152 -14.81 -4.26 -12.20
N ALA A 153 -13.82 -3.64 -11.56
CA ALA A 153 -12.50 -3.48 -12.12
C ALA A 153 -11.58 -4.63 -11.70
N VAL A 154 -10.61 -4.99 -12.53
CA VAL A 154 -9.53 -5.87 -12.08
C VAL A 154 -8.68 -5.12 -11.08
N VAL A 155 -8.58 -5.62 -9.85
CA VAL A 155 -7.70 -5.03 -8.86
C VAL A 155 -6.31 -5.61 -9.00
N VAL A 156 -5.33 -4.76 -9.26
CA VAL A 156 -3.90 -5.09 -9.25
C VAL A 156 -3.28 -4.48 -7.98
N THR A 157 -2.76 -5.30 -7.10
CA THR A 157 -2.31 -4.87 -5.77
C THR A 157 -1.01 -5.53 -5.33
N ASP A 158 -0.23 -4.85 -4.51
CA ASP A 158 0.82 -5.53 -3.76
C ASP A 158 0.21 -6.56 -2.79
N ASP A 159 0.95 -7.64 -2.59
CA ASP A 159 0.47 -8.76 -1.79
C ASP A 159 0.55 -8.50 -0.27
N SER A 160 -0.21 -9.28 0.48
CA SER A 160 -0.12 -9.39 1.94
C SER A 160 -0.49 -10.80 2.40
N THR A 161 -0.16 -11.13 3.64
CA THR A 161 -0.53 -12.43 4.22
C THR A 161 -2.06 -12.61 4.27
N TYR A 162 -2.81 -11.53 4.51
CA TYR A 162 -4.27 -11.54 4.46
C TYR A 162 -4.78 -11.85 3.04
N LEU A 163 -4.29 -11.12 2.03
CA LEU A 163 -4.76 -11.31 0.65
C LEU A 163 -4.47 -12.71 0.12
N ARG A 164 -3.28 -13.27 0.41
CA ARG A 164 -2.93 -14.64 0.02
C ARG A 164 -3.81 -15.71 0.69
N ARG A 165 -4.37 -15.43 1.85
CA ARG A 165 -5.28 -16.34 2.54
C ARG A 165 -6.70 -16.26 2.00
N GLU A 166 -7.17 -15.06 1.67
CA GLU A 166 -8.57 -14.82 1.29
C GLU A 166 -8.81 -14.98 -0.22
N PHE A 167 -7.78 -14.74 -1.05
CA PHE A 167 -7.91 -14.68 -2.51
C PHE A 167 -6.81 -15.47 -3.21
N THR A 168 -7.09 -15.87 -4.44
CA THR A 168 -6.15 -16.54 -5.34
C THR A 168 -5.66 -15.54 -6.40
N ASP A 169 -4.35 -15.39 -6.55
CA ASP A 169 -3.74 -14.54 -7.58
C ASP A 169 -4.20 -14.98 -8.99
N GLY A 170 -4.64 -14.02 -9.79
CA GLY A 170 -5.14 -14.24 -11.13
C GLY A 170 -6.56 -14.82 -11.22
N ARG A 171 -7.30 -14.89 -10.09
CA ARG A 171 -8.70 -15.34 -10.05
C ARG A 171 -9.67 -14.28 -9.55
N GLU A 172 -9.48 -13.72 -8.35
CA GLU A 172 -10.32 -12.64 -7.80
C GLU A 172 -9.65 -11.27 -7.91
N LEU A 173 -8.31 -11.25 -8.00
CA LEU A 173 -7.47 -10.08 -8.17
C LEU A 173 -6.11 -10.50 -8.72
N VAL A 174 -5.25 -9.55 -9.04
CA VAL A 174 -3.86 -9.80 -9.45
C VAL A 174 -2.92 -9.22 -8.40
N MET A 175 -2.07 -10.08 -7.83
CA MET A 175 -1.09 -9.68 -6.82
C MET A 175 0.31 -9.52 -7.43
N PHE A 176 1.08 -8.55 -6.94
CA PHE A 176 2.50 -8.43 -7.24
C PHE A 176 3.31 -8.29 -5.96
N ARG A 177 4.57 -8.69 -6.01
CA ARG A 177 5.51 -8.48 -4.91
C ARG A 177 6.22 -7.15 -5.08
N ARG A 178 6.38 -6.41 -3.99
CA ARG A 178 7.10 -5.13 -4.00
C ARG A 178 8.57 -5.29 -4.41
N GLN A 179 9.19 -6.42 -4.07
CA GLN A 179 10.55 -6.78 -4.50
C GLN A 179 10.64 -7.02 -6.02
N GLU A 180 9.54 -7.42 -6.64
CA GLU A 180 9.44 -7.77 -8.07
C GLU A 180 8.64 -6.72 -8.84
N LEU A 181 8.70 -5.46 -8.45
CA LEU A 181 7.91 -4.37 -9.03
C LEU A 181 8.15 -4.25 -10.55
N GLY A 182 9.33 -4.63 -11.03
CA GLY A 182 9.66 -4.69 -12.45
C GLY A 182 8.75 -5.60 -13.29
N THR A 183 8.06 -6.57 -12.67
CA THR A 183 7.13 -7.49 -13.36
C THR A 183 5.72 -6.89 -13.51
N LEU A 184 5.43 -5.77 -12.85
CA LEU A 184 4.10 -5.15 -12.86
C LEU A 184 3.61 -4.77 -14.26
N PRO A 185 4.42 -4.16 -15.15
CA PRO A 185 3.99 -3.87 -16.53
C PRO A 185 3.56 -5.11 -17.31
N GLU A 186 4.30 -6.22 -17.20
CA GLU A 186 3.97 -7.48 -17.88
C GLU A 186 2.62 -8.02 -17.43
N ARG A 187 2.32 -7.98 -16.12
CA ARG A 187 1.03 -8.40 -15.58
C ARG A 187 -0.12 -7.54 -16.10
N VAL A 188 0.10 -6.23 -16.25
CA VAL A 188 -0.91 -5.32 -16.81
C VAL A 188 -1.08 -5.53 -18.32
N PHE A 189 0.00 -5.76 -19.05
CA PHE A 189 -0.09 -6.07 -20.47
C PHE A 189 -0.80 -7.42 -20.72
N ASP A 190 -0.56 -8.43 -19.89
CA ASP A 190 -1.28 -9.71 -19.99
C ASP A 190 -2.80 -9.52 -19.84
N LEU A 191 -3.25 -8.67 -18.90
CA LEU A 191 -4.67 -8.33 -18.76
C LEU A 191 -5.24 -7.59 -19.98
N PHE A 192 -4.47 -6.71 -20.60
CA PHE A 192 -4.91 -6.01 -21.82
C PHE A 192 -4.89 -6.92 -23.05
N GLY A 193 -4.00 -7.91 -23.09
CA GLY A 193 -3.93 -8.92 -24.16
C GLY A 193 -5.01 -9.99 -24.07
N HIS A 194 -5.61 -10.20 -22.89
CA HIS A 194 -6.59 -11.26 -22.62
C HIS A 194 -7.84 -10.70 -21.93
N LEU A 195 -8.62 -9.91 -22.67
CA LEU A 195 -9.76 -9.16 -22.10
C LEU A 195 -10.84 -10.06 -21.50
N GLU A 196 -11.09 -11.25 -22.06
CA GLU A 196 -12.04 -12.21 -21.52
C GLU A 196 -11.60 -12.69 -20.13
N ARG A 197 -10.32 -13.06 -19.98
CA ARG A 197 -9.74 -13.44 -18.70
C ARG A 197 -9.77 -12.28 -17.69
N ALA A 198 -9.47 -11.07 -18.14
CA ALA A 198 -9.55 -9.88 -17.28
C ALA A 198 -10.99 -9.67 -16.77
N GLN A 199 -12.00 -9.88 -17.61
CA GLN A 199 -13.40 -9.81 -17.22
C GLN A 199 -13.77 -10.91 -16.22
N GLU A 200 -13.31 -12.14 -16.42
CA GLU A 200 -13.51 -13.24 -15.48
C GLU A 200 -12.95 -12.92 -14.09
N ILE A 201 -11.72 -12.37 -14.04
CA ILE A 201 -11.09 -11.95 -12.78
C ILE A 201 -11.92 -10.84 -12.10
N ALA A 202 -12.39 -9.85 -12.84
CA ALA A 202 -13.22 -8.77 -12.33
C ALA A 202 -14.56 -9.29 -11.78
N ASP A 203 -15.19 -10.23 -12.46
CA ASP A 203 -16.47 -10.84 -12.04
C ASP A 203 -16.30 -11.72 -10.80
N CYS A 204 -15.22 -12.52 -10.72
CA CYS A 204 -14.87 -13.29 -9.53
C CYS A 204 -14.56 -12.37 -8.34
N GLY A 205 -13.78 -11.30 -8.56
CA GLY A 205 -13.49 -10.29 -7.54
C GLY A 205 -14.76 -9.60 -7.03
N TYR A 206 -15.65 -9.20 -7.94
CA TYR A 206 -16.94 -8.62 -7.59
C TYR A 206 -17.79 -9.55 -6.72
N ALA A 207 -17.92 -10.82 -7.11
CA ALA A 207 -18.66 -11.80 -6.35
C ALA A 207 -18.10 -11.98 -4.94
N ALA A 208 -16.78 -12.15 -4.83
CA ALA A 208 -16.12 -12.32 -3.54
C ALA A 208 -16.28 -11.07 -2.63
N ALA A 209 -16.11 -9.86 -3.19
CA ALA A 209 -16.28 -8.63 -2.43
C ALA A 209 -17.73 -8.41 -1.98
N ARG A 210 -18.70 -8.66 -2.85
CA ARG A 210 -20.13 -8.54 -2.54
C ARG A 210 -20.55 -9.49 -1.44
N ASP A 211 -20.08 -10.73 -1.48
CA ASP A 211 -20.55 -11.79 -0.59
C ASP A 211 -19.89 -11.74 0.79
N GLY A 212 -18.62 -11.31 0.89
CA GLY A 212 -17.87 -11.37 2.15
C GLY A 212 -17.24 -10.05 2.65
N HIS A 213 -17.13 -9.03 1.80
CA HIS A 213 -16.27 -7.88 2.12
C HIS A 213 -16.96 -6.50 2.02
N THR A 214 -18.31 -6.49 2.02
CA THR A 214 -19.08 -5.24 2.17
C THR A 214 -19.03 -4.74 3.61
N TRP A 215 -19.27 -3.46 3.83
CA TRP A 215 -19.42 -2.90 5.18
C TRP A 215 -20.54 -3.59 5.96
N LYS A 216 -21.62 -4.03 5.28
CA LYS A 216 -22.70 -4.80 5.90
C LYS A 216 -22.19 -6.15 6.42
N SER A 217 -21.49 -6.93 5.58
CA SER A 217 -20.92 -8.22 5.96
C SER A 217 -19.93 -8.08 7.13
N ARG A 218 -19.12 -7.02 7.11
CA ARG A 218 -18.17 -6.74 8.19
C ARG A 218 -18.86 -6.35 9.49
N ALA A 219 -19.93 -5.55 9.43
CA ALA A 219 -20.73 -5.18 10.61
C ALA A 219 -21.43 -6.42 11.21
N GLU A 220 -21.97 -7.30 10.38
CA GLU A 220 -22.58 -8.56 10.82
C GLU A 220 -21.56 -9.46 11.54
N TYR A 221 -20.36 -9.59 10.97
CA TYR A 221 -19.27 -10.35 11.57
C TYR A 221 -18.83 -9.77 12.92
N LEU A 222 -18.61 -8.45 13.00
CA LEU A 222 -18.27 -7.78 14.26
C LEU A 222 -19.35 -7.94 15.31
N ASN A 223 -20.63 -7.83 14.92
CA ASN A 223 -21.75 -8.04 15.81
C ASN A 223 -21.73 -9.47 16.39
N CYS A 224 -21.50 -10.46 15.54
CA CYS A 224 -21.38 -11.85 15.97
C CYS A 224 -20.23 -12.02 17.00
N LEU A 225 -19.06 -11.46 16.74
CA LEU A 225 -17.91 -11.52 17.67
C LEU A 225 -18.22 -10.88 19.02
N LEU A 226 -18.86 -9.70 19.02
CA LEU A 226 -19.18 -8.98 20.25
C LEU A 226 -20.16 -9.72 21.15
N TYR A 227 -21.11 -10.47 20.55
CA TYR A 227 -22.11 -11.22 21.32
C TYR A 227 -21.72 -12.66 21.66
N THR A 228 -20.67 -13.20 21.01
CA THR A 228 -20.21 -14.58 21.27
C THR A 228 -18.94 -14.64 22.09
N SER A 229 -18.20 -13.54 22.22
CA SER A 229 -17.02 -13.46 23.08
C SER A 229 -17.40 -13.20 24.53
N PRO A 230 -16.81 -13.91 25.52
CA PRO A 230 -17.03 -13.61 26.95
C PRO A 230 -16.65 -12.15 27.23
N SER A 231 -17.47 -11.49 28.04
CA SER A 231 -17.15 -10.12 28.49
C SER A 231 -15.86 -10.13 29.29
N PRO A 232 -14.95 -9.15 29.11
CA PRO A 232 -13.77 -9.02 29.97
C PRO A 232 -14.08 -8.74 31.44
N ARG A 233 -15.35 -8.64 31.80
CA ARG A 233 -15.85 -8.34 33.16
C ARG A 233 -16.47 -9.57 33.85
N ASP A 234 -16.54 -10.68 33.18
CA ASP A 234 -16.92 -11.98 33.74
C ASP A 234 -15.62 -12.78 34.07
#